data_59daf47d9ff6f80195af0580a898435a
#
_entry.id   59daf47d9ff6f80195af0580a898435a
#
_cell.length_a   1.000
_cell.length_b   1.000
_cell.length_c   1.000
_cell.angle_alpha   90.00
_cell.angle_beta   90.00
_cell.angle_gamma   90.00
#
_symmetry.space_group_name_H-M   'P 1'
#
loop_
_entity.id
_entity.type
_entity.pdbx_description
1 polymer ?
#
loop_
_entity_poly.entity_id
_entity_poly.type
_entity_poly.pdbx_seq_one_letter_code
_entity_poly.pdbx_strand_id
1 'polypeptide(L)'
;MKQGEVVVLLISDAGTPGIGGPDAELLCMDENIPVTPIPGPCGVVSALSASGLATNEYTFVGFLPRHGPSRKERLMASANEARTQIFYVLPHKFSQSLKEFSSLFGVSRYIWHILIV
;
A
#
# COMPACT_ATOMS: atom_id res chain seq x y z
N MET A 1 -34.59 4.53 11.99
CA MET A 1 -33.39 4.66 12.84
C MET A 1 -33.87 4.74 14.29
N LYS A 2 -33.36 3.89 15.16
CA LYS A 2 -33.70 3.99 16.61
C LYS A 2 -33.01 5.23 17.17
N GLN A 3 -33.71 5.95 18.04
CA GLN A 3 -33.16 7.12 18.74
C GLN A 3 -31.91 6.66 19.54
N GLY A 4 -30.73 7.18 19.21
CA GLY A 4 -29.47 6.89 19.89
C GLY A 4 -28.41 6.13 19.09
N GLU A 5 -28.69 5.73 17.85
CA GLU A 5 -27.63 5.16 16.98
C GLU A 5 -26.76 6.27 16.42
N VAL A 6 -25.46 6.20 16.70
CA VAL A 6 -24.44 7.09 16.13
C VAL A 6 -23.82 6.40 14.92
N VAL A 7 -23.87 7.07 13.78
CA VAL A 7 -23.16 6.64 12.56
C VAL A 7 -21.90 7.48 12.44
N VAL A 8 -20.75 6.82 12.37
CA VAL A 8 -19.46 7.46 12.17
C VAL A 8 -18.98 7.17 10.76
N LEU A 9 -18.61 8.21 10.02
CA LEU A 9 -18.00 8.08 8.71
C LEU A 9 -16.51 8.33 8.83
N LEU A 10 -15.69 7.30 8.56
CA LEU A 10 -14.26 7.43 8.48
C LEU A 10 -13.86 7.77 7.04
N ILE A 11 -13.20 8.90 6.87
CA ILE A 11 -12.67 9.36 5.58
C ILE A 11 -11.16 9.52 5.66
N SER A 12 -10.48 9.30 4.54
CA SER A 12 -9.04 9.46 4.40
C SER A 12 -8.74 10.42 3.26
N ASP A 13 -7.75 11.26 3.42
CA ASP A 13 -7.27 12.18 2.37
C ASP A 13 -6.63 11.43 1.20
N ALA A 14 -6.08 10.24 1.46
CA ALA A 14 -5.43 9.42 0.45
C ALA A 14 -5.57 7.92 0.77
N GLY A 15 -6.07 7.18 -0.21
CA GLY A 15 -6.23 5.72 -0.12
C GLY A 15 -7.44 5.28 0.71
N THR A 16 -7.60 3.98 0.80
CA THR A 16 -8.69 3.36 1.57
C THR A 16 -8.29 3.31 3.05
N PRO A 17 -9.15 3.81 3.96
CA PRO A 17 -8.90 3.68 5.40
C PRO A 17 -8.62 2.22 5.80
N GLY A 18 -7.65 2.03 6.69
CA GLY A 18 -7.24 0.70 7.13
C GLY A 18 -6.30 -0.05 6.17
N ILE A 19 -5.97 0.50 5.00
CA ILE A 19 -5.06 -0.14 4.03
C ILE A 19 -3.80 0.71 3.85
N GLY A 20 -2.68 0.21 4.36
CA GLY A 20 -1.35 0.80 4.14
C GLY A 20 -1.07 2.14 4.82
N GLY A 21 -1.99 2.63 5.64
CA GLY A 21 -1.82 3.84 6.42
C GLY A 21 -1.49 3.56 7.90
N PRO A 22 -1.13 4.60 8.67
CA PRO A 22 -0.89 4.47 10.10
C PRO A 22 -2.15 4.10 10.91
N ASP A 23 -3.33 4.30 10.33
CA ASP A 23 -4.63 4.06 10.94
C ASP A 23 -5.17 2.64 10.63
N ALA A 24 -4.29 1.71 10.26
CA ALA A 24 -4.65 0.35 9.85
C ALA A 24 -5.27 -0.50 10.97
N GLU A 25 -5.14 -0.08 12.22
CA GLU A 25 -5.75 -0.75 13.38
C GLU A 25 -7.10 -0.13 13.72
N LEU A 26 -8.12 -0.47 12.94
CA LEU A 26 -9.50 -0.19 13.33
C LEU A 26 -9.95 -1.25 14.35
N LEU A 27 -10.02 -0.87 15.62
CA LEU A 27 -10.48 -1.71 16.73
C LEU A 27 -11.99 -2.03 16.68
N CYS A 28 -12.67 -1.66 15.59
CA CYS A 28 -14.12 -1.85 15.48
C CYS A 28 -14.55 -3.32 15.58
N MET A 29 -13.71 -4.25 15.15
CA MET A 29 -14.04 -5.68 15.20
C MET A 29 -14.03 -6.21 16.63
N ASP A 30 -13.11 -5.75 17.47
CA ASP A 30 -12.99 -6.17 18.86
C ASP A 30 -14.18 -5.67 19.71
N GLU A 31 -14.73 -4.53 19.33
CA GLU A 31 -15.88 -3.90 20.01
C GLU A 31 -17.23 -4.28 19.38
N ASN A 32 -17.28 -5.24 18.45
CA ASN A 32 -18.49 -5.63 17.72
C ASN A 32 -19.22 -4.45 17.04
N ILE A 33 -18.48 -3.45 16.60
CA ILE A 33 -19.02 -2.32 15.84
C ILE A 33 -19.10 -2.73 14.37
N PRO A 34 -20.29 -2.71 13.76
CA PRO A 34 -20.42 -3.07 12.36
C PRO A 34 -19.73 -2.05 11.45
N VAL A 35 -18.82 -2.54 10.59
CA VAL A 35 -18.11 -1.73 9.61
C VAL A 35 -18.65 -2.02 8.22
N THR A 36 -19.10 -0.97 7.53
CA THR A 36 -19.60 -1.08 6.15
C THR A 36 -18.63 -0.38 5.21
N PRO A 37 -17.90 -1.11 4.34
CA PRO A 37 -17.02 -0.49 3.37
C PRO A 37 -17.82 0.21 2.27
N ILE A 38 -17.38 1.41 1.90
CA ILE A 38 -17.94 2.15 0.76
C ILE A 38 -17.03 1.92 -0.45
N PRO A 39 -17.49 1.25 -1.51
CA PRO A 39 -16.70 1.05 -2.71
C PRO A 39 -16.32 2.38 -3.38
N GLY A 40 -15.10 2.44 -3.92
CA GLY A 40 -14.61 3.63 -4.60
C GLY A 40 -13.39 3.34 -5.47
N PRO A 41 -12.82 4.36 -6.12
CA PRO A 41 -11.61 4.24 -6.90
C PRO A 41 -10.46 3.71 -6.05
N CYS A 42 -9.68 2.79 -6.61
CA CYS A 42 -8.52 2.21 -5.94
C CYS A 42 -7.26 2.43 -6.79
N GLY A 43 -6.35 3.26 -6.30
CA GLY A 43 -5.10 3.58 -7.01
C GLY A 43 -4.22 2.36 -7.28
N VAL A 44 -4.21 1.37 -6.37
CA VAL A 44 -3.46 0.12 -6.54
C VAL A 44 -3.98 -0.67 -7.73
N VAL A 45 -5.29 -0.89 -7.80
CA VAL A 45 -5.91 -1.65 -8.89
C VAL A 45 -5.77 -0.90 -10.21
N SER A 46 -5.97 0.41 -10.22
CA SER A 46 -5.78 1.24 -11.40
C SER A 46 -4.33 1.20 -11.92
N ALA A 47 -3.36 1.26 -11.01
CA ALA A 47 -1.96 1.15 -11.34
C ALA A 47 -1.61 -0.22 -11.96
N LEU A 48 -2.06 -1.30 -11.35
CA LEU A 48 -1.87 -2.66 -11.88
C LEU A 48 -2.48 -2.82 -13.27
N SER A 49 -3.71 -2.37 -13.45
CA SER A 49 -4.42 -2.46 -14.73
C SER A 49 -3.69 -1.75 -15.87
N ALA A 50 -3.02 -0.63 -15.58
CA ALA A 50 -2.30 0.16 -16.57
C ALA A 50 -0.83 -0.24 -16.75
N SER A 51 -0.27 -1.04 -15.85
CA SER A 51 1.17 -1.30 -15.79
C SER A 51 1.70 -2.26 -16.85
N GLY A 52 0.85 -3.14 -17.39
CA GLY A 52 1.29 -4.25 -18.25
C GLY A 52 2.09 -5.34 -17.52
N LEU A 53 2.22 -5.26 -16.19
CA LEU A 53 2.86 -6.29 -15.37
C LEU A 53 1.90 -7.46 -15.13
N ALA A 54 2.45 -8.61 -14.67
CA ALA A 54 1.62 -9.74 -14.26
C ALA A 54 0.74 -9.36 -13.06
N THR A 55 -0.56 -9.57 -13.18
CA THR A 55 -1.56 -9.16 -12.20
C THR A 55 -2.32 -10.31 -11.56
N ASN A 56 -2.07 -11.56 -11.99
CA ASN A 56 -2.74 -12.74 -11.45
C ASN A 56 -2.42 -12.95 -9.96
N GLU A 57 -1.18 -12.66 -9.60
CA GLU A 57 -0.72 -12.66 -8.22
C GLU A 57 0.18 -11.45 -8.00
N TYR A 58 -0.04 -10.73 -6.92
CA TYR A 58 0.80 -9.60 -6.55
C TYR A 58 0.88 -9.46 -5.02
N THR A 59 1.95 -8.86 -4.57
CA THR A 59 2.15 -8.57 -3.14
C THR A 59 2.00 -7.07 -2.90
N PHE A 60 1.04 -6.70 -2.09
CA PHE A 60 0.92 -5.33 -1.60
C PHE A 60 1.86 -5.15 -0.40
N VAL A 61 2.94 -4.43 -0.62
CA VAL A 61 3.93 -4.11 0.42
C VAL A 61 3.57 -2.82 1.16
N GLY A 62 2.94 -1.88 0.46
CA GLY A 62 2.61 -0.57 1.02
C GLY A 62 3.85 0.28 1.30
N PHE A 63 3.81 1.06 2.37
CA PHE A 63 4.94 1.86 2.79
C PHE A 63 6.00 1.01 3.49
N LEU A 64 7.24 1.16 3.06
CA LEU A 64 8.37 0.56 3.76
C LEU A 64 8.62 1.27 5.10
N PRO A 65 9.16 0.57 6.10
CA PRO A 65 9.65 1.21 7.30
C PRO A 65 10.59 2.38 6.98
N ARG A 66 10.53 3.45 7.76
CA ARG A 66 11.22 4.70 7.42
C ARG A 66 12.74 4.53 7.32
N HIS A 67 13.32 3.71 8.19
CA HIS A 67 14.77 3.44 8.26
C HIS A 67 15.05 2.24 9.16
N GLY A 68 16.32 1.84 9.26
CA GLY A 68 16.78 0.83 10.20
C GLY A 68 16.76 -0.61 9.67
N PRO A 69 17.03 -1.58 10.54
CA PRO A 69 17.14 -2.99 10.18
C PRO A 69 15.86 -3.55 9.55
N SER A 70 14.70 -3.19 10.08
CA SER A 70 13.39 -3.66 9.57
C SER A 70 13.13 -3.25 8.12
N ARG A 71 13.58 -2.06 7.71
CA ARG A 71 13.50 -1.63 6.30
C ARG A 71 14.36 -2.52 5.41
N LYS A 72 15.60 -2.78 5.82
CA LYS A 72 16.53 -3.62 5.05
C LYS A 72 16.02 -5.06 4.95
N GLU A 73 15.55 -5.62 6.04
CA GLU A 73 14.99 -6.96 6.11
C GLU A 73 13.78 -7.10 5.17
N ARG A 74 12.84 -6.13 5.20
CA ARG A 74 11.67 -6.12 4.31
C ARG A 74 12.06 -6.03 2.85
N LEU A 75 13.06 -5.20 2.51
CA LEU A 75 13.57 -5.09 1.15
C LEU A 75 14.25 -6.36 0.66
N MET A 76 15.03 -7.02 1.50
CA MET A 76 15.67 -8.29 1.16
C MET A 76 14.64 -9.40 0.95
N ALA A 77 13.61 -9.46 1.78
CA ALA A 77 12.48 -10.38 1.56
C ALA A 77 11.81 -10.11 0.21
N SER A 78 11.58 -8.85 -0.11
CA SER A 78 11.01 -8.41 -1.40
C SER A 78 11.90 -8.73 -2.60
N ALA A 79 13.23 -8.66 -2.46
CA ALA A 79 14.17 -8.98 -3.53
C ALA A 79 14.09 -10.47 -3.95
N ASN A 80 13.78 -11.34 -3.01
CA ASN A 80 13.66 -12.78 -3.24
C ASN A 80 12.28 -13.20 -3.78
N GLU A 81 11.33 -12.29 -3.87
CA GLU A 81 9.98 -12.57 -4.35
C GLU A 81 9.86 -12.29 -5.85
N ALA A 82 9.36 -13.28 -6.61
CA ALA A 82 9.21 -13.16 -8.07
C ALA A 82 7.92 -12.43 -8.51
N ARG A 83 6.92 -12.34 -7.63
CA ARG A 83 5.63 -11.72 -7.96
C ARG A 83 5.76 -10.22 -8.20
N THR A 84 4.77 -9.66 -8.86
CA THR A 84 4.59 -8.21 -8.92
C THR A 84 4.39 -7.66 -7.51
N GLN A 85 5.16 -6.64 -7.16
CA GLN A 85 5.10 -6.03 -5.83
C GLN A 85 4.72 -4.56 -5.92
N ILE A 86 3.92 -4.11 -4.99
CA ILE A 86 3.41 -2.74 -4.95
C ILE A 86 3.95 -2.04 -3.72
N PHE A 87 4.73 -1.00 -3.94
CA PHE A 87 5.30 -0.14 -2.91
C PHE A 87 4.68 1.24 -2.97
N TYR A 88 4.37 1.79 -1.81
CA TYR A 88 4.04 3.19 -1.67
C TYR A 88 5.30 3.98 -1.32
N VAL A 89 5.55 5.02 -2.07
CA VAL A 89 6.73 5.87 -1.89
C VAL A 89 6.32 7.32 -1.85
N LEU A 90 6.79 8.05 -0.85
CA LEU A 90 6.55 9.49 -0.76
C LEU A 90 7.27 10.22 -1.90
N PRO A 91 6.67 11.22 -2.55
CA PRO A 91 7.25 11.89 -3.73
C PRO A 91 8.69 12.36 -3.51
N HIS A 92 8.97 13.00 -2.37
CA HIS A 92 10.30 13.50 -2.02
C HIS A 92 11.35 12.42 -1.75
N LYS A 93 10.94 11.15 -1.56
CA LYS A 93 11.82 9.99 -1.36
C LYS A 93 11.95 9.10 -2.59
N PHE A 94 11.26 9.44 -3.67
CA PHE A 94 11.18 8.58 -4.85
C PHE A 94 12.55 8.24 -5.44
N SER A 95 13.39 9.24 -5.72
CA SER A 95 14.73 9.02 -6.29
C SER A 95 15.65 8.20 -5.39
N GLN A 96 15.55 8.39 -4.08
CA GLN A 96 16.31 7.59 -3.12
C GLN A 96 15.85 6.13 -3.12
N SER A 97 14.53 5.91 -3.11
CA SER A 97 13.95 4.56 -3.13
C SER A 97 14.28 3.81 -4.42
N LEU A 98 14.28 4.48 -5.57
CA LEU A 98 14.67 3.87 -6.83
C LEU A 98 16.13 3.38 -6.81
N LYS A 99 17.05 4.18 -6.28
CA LYS A 99 18.46 3.77 -6.13
C LYS A 99 18.59 2.54 -5.23
N GLU A 100 17.87 2.53 -4.13
CA GLU A 100 17.83 1.41 -3.18
C GLU A 100 17.25 0.14 -3.83
N PHE A 101 16.15 0.26 -4.55
CA PHE A 101 15.54 -0.85 -5.29
C PHE A 101 16.46 -1.39 -6.38
N SER A 102 17.06 -0.52 -7.17
CA SER A 102 18.01 -0.91 -8.23
C SER A 102 19.22 -1.66 -7.67
N SER A 103 19.75 -1.24 -6.53
CA SER A 103 20.88 -1.90 -5.89
C SER A 103 20.56 -3.28 -5.33
N LEU A 104 19.32 -3.50 -4.88
CA LEU A 104 18.91 -4.73 -4.21
C LEU A 104 18.21 -5.72 -5.14
N PHE A 105 17.41 -5.23 -6.06
CA PHE A 105 16.61 -6.09 -6.97
C PHE A 105 17.31 -6.35 -8.31
N GLY A 106 18.42 -5.66 -8.57
CA GLY A 106 19.14 -5.75 -9.82
C GLY A 106 18.51 -4.91 -10.95
N VAL A 107 19.28 -4.72 -12.03
CA VAL A 107 18.91 -3.86 -13.17
C VAL A 107 17.97 -4.54 -14.18
N SER A 108 17.72 -5.84 -14.03
CA SER A 108 16.85 -6.59 -14.94
C SER A 108 15.37 -6.58 -14.54
N ARG A 109 15.05 -6.04 -13.36
CA ARG A 109 13.67 -6.00 -12.87
C ARG A 109 12.95 -4.77 -13.39
N TYR A 110 11.82 -4.98 -14.04
CA TYR A 110 10.97 -3.88 -14.51
C TYR A 110 10.34 -3.14 -13.35
N ILE A 111 10.44 -1.81 -13.37
CA ILE A 111 9.77 -0.92 -12.43
C ILE A 111 8.82 -0.05 -13.24
N TRP A 112 7.56 -0.07 -12.87
CA TRP A 112 6.57 0.85 -13.38
C TRP A 112 6.11 1.75 -12.23
N HIS A 113 6.04 3.05 -12.45
CA HIS A 113 5.63 3.98 -11.42
C HIS A 113 4.46 4.83 -11.87
N ILE A 114 3.60 5.15 -10.94
CA ILE A 114 2.49 6.07 -11.12
C ILE A 114 2.58 7.17 -10.07
N LEU A 115 2.43 8.41 -10.51
CA LEU A 115 2.25 9.53 -9.62
C LEU A 115 0.74 9.77 -9.49
N ILE A 116 0.20 9.55 -8.29
CA ILE A 116 -1.17 9.91 -7.96
C ILE A 116 -1.11 11.27 -7.27
N VAL A 117 -1.67 12.26 -7.92
CA VAL A 117 -1.75 13.66 -7.43
C VAL A 117 -3.10 13.85 -6.78
#